data_5f9046920555fe837b86727cff17829a
#
_entry.id   5f9046920555fe837b86727cff17829a
#
_cell.length_a   1.000
_cell.length_b   1.000
_cell.length_c   1.000
_cell.angle_alpha   90.00
_cell.angle_beta   90.00
_cell.angle_gamma   90.00
#
_symmetry.space_group_name_H-M   'P 1'
#
loop_
_entity.id
_entity.type
_entity.pdbx_description
1 polymer ?
#
loop_
_entity_poly.entity_id
_entity_poly.type
_entity_poly.pdbx_seq_one_letter_code
_entity_poly.pdbx_strand_id
1 'polypeptide(L)'
;MVVQHRSKAGASLVLCLIDLVLRAWSNKFFNNLAMALVGGYRGGAAKVSIFASGFMGSMSGSVISNVLTTGAVSIPAMKKTGFSARYAAATEACASTGGVLMPPIMGATAFVIASWLSRPYVEIMLAAAIPSLLYFFGLFVQIDAYSARRGLKGLPKVDRPAVMQTMREGWLYIAVFALLIFLMVAFRWEKTAPFYAV
;
A
#
# COMPACT_ATOMS: atom_id res chain seq x y z
N MET A 1 20.95 28.69 24.61
CA MET A 1 20.21 27.40 24.71
C MET A 1 18.82 27.43 24.06
N VAL A 2 18.08 28.53 24.07
CA VAL A 2 16.71 28.67 23.50
C VAL A 2 16.70 28.70 21.96
N VAL A 3 17.71 29.23 21.29
CA VAL A 3 17.77 29.36 19.83
C VAL A 3 17.95 27.98 19.12
N GLN A 4 18.64 27.04 19.75
CA GLN A 4 18.87 25.71 19.19
C GLN A 4 17.62 24.81 19.24
N HIS A 5 16.70 25.07 20.19
CA HIS A 5 15.41 24.36 20.27
C HIS A 5 14.42 24.80 19.19
N ARG A 6 14.41 26.08 18.81
CA ARG A 6 13.55 26.62 17.75
C ARG A 6 13.96 26.11 16.36
N SER A 7 15.25 25.98 16.11
CA SER A 7 15.75 25.44 14.82
C SER A 7 15.37 23.98 14.63
N LYS A 8 15.46 23.14 15.68
CA LYS A 8 15.06 21.73 15.62
C LYS A 8 13.55 21.55 15.45
N ALA A 9 12.74 22.38 16.10
CA ALA A 9 11.27 22.33 15.94
C ALA A 9 10.84 22.74 14.53
N GLY A 10 11.48 23.75 13.93
CA GLY A 10 11.22 24.14 12.54
C GLY A 10 11.62 23.07 11.53
N ALA A 11 12.79 22.47 11.70
CA ALA A 11 13.25 21.37 10.85
C ALA A 11 12.35 20.14 10.97
N SER A 12 11.90 19.79 12.19
CA SER A 12 10.96 18.70 12.44
C SER A 12 9.59 18.94 11.79
N LEU A 13 9.08 20.18 11.82
CA LEU A 13 7.82 20.54 11.15
C LEU A 13 7.93 20.45 9.63
N VAL A 14 9.02 20.93 9.06
CA VAL A 14 9.28 20.85 7.60
C VAL A 14 9.40 19.38 7.16
N LEU A 15 10.14 18.56 7.89
CA LEU A 15 10.25 17.13 7.60
C LEU A 15 8.89 16.42 7.71
N CYS A 16 8.06 16.76 8.72
CA CYS A 16 6.72 16.21 8.86
C CYS A 16 5.80 16.63 7.70
N LEU A 17 5.89 17.88 7.23
CA LEU A 17 5.13 18.36 6.08
C LEU A 17 5.59 17.69 4.77
N ILE A 18 6.90 17.52 4.59
CA ILE A 18 7.44 16.82 3.43
C ILE A 18 6.97 15.36 3.43
N ASP A 19 7.05 14.67 4.56
CA ASP A 19 6.55 13.29 4.70
C ASP A 19 5.05 13.19 4.41
N LEU A 20 4.26 14.13 4.90
CA LEU A 20 2.82 14.21 4.63
C LEU A 20 2.51 14.40 3.13
N VAL A 21 3.24 15.29 2.47
CA VAL A 21 3.08 15.56 1.03
C VAL A 21 3.51 14.34 0.22
N LEU A 22 4.65 13.73 0.53
CA LEU A 22 5.14 12.53 -0.15
C LEU A 22 4.15 11.37 -0.01
N ARG A 23 3.59 11.16 1.18
CA ARG A 23 2.56 10.13 1.43
C ARG A 23 1.28 10.40 0.65
N ALA A 24 0.83 11.66 0.59
CA ALA A 24 -0.36 12.02 -0.17
C ALA A 24 -0.18 11.78 -1.68
N TRP A 25 0.98 12.11 -2.24
CA TRP A 25 1.32 11.87 -3.64
C TRP A 25 1.48 10.38 -3.94
N SER A 26 2.15 9.64 -3.07
CA SER A 26 2.30 8.19 -3.17
C SER A 26 0.94 7.48 -3.17
N ASN A 27 0.04 7.87 -2.26
CA ASN A 27 -1.31 7.32 -2.20
C ASN A 27 -2.09 7.57 -3.51
N LYS A 28 -2.01 8.78 -4.07
CA LYS A 28 -2.63 9.12 -5.34
C LYS A 28 -2.09 8.26 -6.50
N PHE A 29 -0.77 8.07 -6.55
CA PHE A 29 -0.13 7.25 -7.56
C PHE A 29 -0.59 5.79 -7.49
N PHE A 30 -0.52 5.14 -6.30
CA PHE A 30 -0.90 3.75 -6.14
C PHE A 30 -2.39 3.51 -6.38
N ASN A 31 -3.27 4.45 -5.99
CA ASN A 31 -4.68 4.39 -6.32
C ASN A 31 -4.93 4.50 -7.83
N ASN A 32 -4.26 5.42 -8.53
CA ASN A 32 -4.39 5.57 -9.96
C ASN A 32 -3.87 4.33 -10.70
N LEU A 33 -2.73 3.78 -10.27
CA LEU A 33 -2.18 2.55 -10.83
C LEU A 33 -3.14 1.38 -10.64
N ALA A 34 -3.69 1.22 -9.45
CA ALA A 34 -4.68 0.19 -9.16
C ALA A 34 -5.97 0.38 -9.98
N MET A 35 -6.45 1.63 -10.14
CA MET A 35 -7.60 1.93 -11.01
C MET A 35 -7.32 1.59 -12.47
N ALA A 36 -6.13 1.87 -12.97
CA ALA A 36 -5.73 1.57 -14.33
C ALA A 36 -5.66 0.05 -14.59
N LEU A 37 -5.17 -0.72 -13.61
CA LEU A 37 -4.99 -2.18 -13.74
C LEU A 37 -6.29 -2.96 -13.54
N VAL A 38 -7.01 -2.69 -12.47
CA VAL A 38 -8.13 -3.55 -12.02
C VAL A 38 -9.48 -2.84 -11.97
N GLY A 39 -9.55 -1.53 -12.18
CA GLY A 39 -10.80 -0.77 -12.08
C GLY A 39 -11.88 -1.21 -13.06
N GLY A 40 -11.52 -1.84 -14.16
CA GLY A 40 -12.45 -2.30 -15.19
C GLY A 40 -13.18 -3.60 -14.91
N TYR A 41 -12.67 -4.40 -13.99
CA TYR A 41 -13.30 -5.66 -13.63
C TYR A 41 -14.54 -5.47 -12.77
N ARG A 42 -15.39 -6.52 -12.66
CA ARG A 42 -16.53 -6.51 -11.76
C ARG A 42 -16.10 -6.17 -10.34
N GLY A 43 -16.83 -5.28 -9.67
CA GLY A 43 -16.45 -4.79 -8.36
C GLY A 43 -15.13 -3.99 -8.35
N GLY A 44 -14.81 -3.31 -9.46
CA GLY A 44 -13.52 -2.64 -9.68
C GLY A 44 -13.09 -1.73 -8.53
N ALA A 45 -14.00 -0.96 -7.94
CA ALA A 45 -13.64 -0.09 -6.83
C ALA A 45 -13.09 -0.84 -5.61
N ALA A 46 -13.65 -2.01 -5.28
CA ALA A 46 -13.14 -2.82 -4.18
C ALA A 46 -11.82 -3.53 -4.53
N LYS A 47 -11.65 -3.96 -5.77
CA LYS A 47 -10.40 -4.53 -6.26
C LYS A 47 -9.27 -3.50 -6.27
N VAL A 48 -9.58 -2.26 -6.65
CA VAL A 48 -8.64 -1.11 -6.55
C VAL A 48 -8.21 -0.89 -5.11
N SER A 49 -9.15 -0.93 -4.16
CA SER A 49 -8.84 -0.83 -2.74
C SER A 49 -7.84 -1.91 -2.28
N ILE A 50 -8.05 -3.17 -2.68
CA ILE A 50 -7.12 -4.26 -2.33
C ILE A 50 -5.70 -3.97 -2.83
N PHE A 51 -5.55 -3.62 -4.11
CA PHE A 51 -4.24 -3.37 -4.70
C PHE A 51 -3.58 -2.14 -4.08
N ALA A 52 -4.31 -1.02 -3.95
CA ALA A 52 -3.79 0.20 -3.36
C ALA A 52 -3.36 -0.03 -1.90
N SER A 53 -4.22 -0.66 -1.08
CA SER A 53 -3.91 -0.97 0.32
C SER A 53 -2.79 -1.99 0.46
N GLY A 54 -2.67 -2.95 -0.46
CA GLY A 54 -1.55 -3.89 -0.50
C GLY A 54 -0.21 -3.17 -0.67
N PHE A 55 -0.09 -2.32 -1.68
CA PHE A 55 1.13 -1.56 -1.92
C PHE A 55 1.42 -0.55 -0.81
N MET A 56 0.45 0.25 -0.40
CA MET A 56 0.64 1.24 0.67
C MET A 56 0.93 0.57 2.02
N GLY A 57 0.25 -0.54 2.32
CA GLY A 57 0.48 -1.31 3.54
C GLY A 57 1.86 -1.92 3.61
N SER A 58 2.38 -2.45 2.48
CA SER A 58 3.73 -3.00 2.42
C SER A 58 4.82 -1.95 2.68
N MET A 59 4.55 -0.68 2.39
CA MET A 59 5.47 0.43 2.65
C MET A 59 5.32 1.00 4.06
N SER A 60 4.08 1.22 4.52
CA SER A 60 3.81 1.84 5.82
C SER A 60 4.04 0.89 7.00
N GLY A 61 3.86 -0.41 6.80
CA GLY A 61 3.94 -1.42 7.86
C GLY A 61 2.92 -1.25 8.99
N SER A 62 1.92 -0.37 8.82
CA SER A 62 0.90 -0.06 9.83
C SER A 62 -0.51 -0.19 9.26
N VAL A 63 -1.29 -1.11 9.82
CA VAL A 63 -2.70 -1.32 9.44
C VAL A 63 -3.53 -0.06 9.65
N ILE A 64 -3.38 0.60 10.80
CA ILE A 64 -4.17 1.78 11.17
C ILE A 64 -3.88 2.94 10.21
N SER A 65 -2.60 3.23 9.98
CA SER A 65 -2.20 4.27 9.03
C SER A 65 -2.73 3.99 7.63
N ASN A 66 -2.68 2.73 7.19
CA ASN A 66 -3.15 2.33 5.88
C ASN A 66 -4.67 2.47 5.74
N VAL A 67 -5.46 1.98 6.71
CA VAL A 67 -6.92 2.14 6.71
C VAL A 67 -7.32 3.61 6.66
N LEU A 68 -6.65 4.49 7.41
CA LEU A 68 -6.97 5.91 7.44
C LEU A 68 -6.64 6.62 6.12
N THR A 69 -5.52 6.27 5.50
CA THR A 69 -5.07 6.93 4.27
C THR A 69 -5.80 6.41 3.03
N THR A 70 -5.83 5.10 2.83
CA THR A 70 -6.49 4.50 1.66
C THR A 70 -8.00 4.46 1.82
N GLY A 71 -8.51 4.16 3.02
CA GLY A 71 -9.94 4.04 3.30
C GLY A 71 -10.71 5.35 3.11
N ALA A 72 -10.08 6.50 3.37
CA ALA A 72 -10.69 7.81 3.12
C ALA A 72 -11.10 7.99 1.64
N VAL A 73 -10.41 7.36 0.71
CA VAL A 73 -10.68 7.41 -0.74
C VAL A 73 -11.47 6.19 -1.21
N SER A 74 -11.06 5.00 -0.79
CA SER A 74 -11.60 3.73 -1.29
C SER A 74 -13.02 3.43 -0.79
N ILE A 75 -13.32 3.71 0.48
CA ILE A 75 -14.66 3.46 1.06
C ILE A 75 -15.74 4.29 0.36
N PRO A 76 -15.61 5.62 0.18
CA PRO A 76 -16.57 6.40 -0.61
C PRO A 76 -16.69 5.91 -2.06
N ALA A 77 -15.57 5.53 -2.70
CA ALA A 77 -15.57 5.02 -4.06
C ALA A 77 -16.35 3.69 -4.17
N MET A 78 -16.13 2.76 -3.25
CA MET A 78 -16.91 1.50 -3.18
C MET A 78 -18.39 1.75 -2.96
N LYS A 79 -18.76 2.69 -2.07
CA LYS A 79 -20.19 3.04 -1.83
C LYS A 79 -20.85 3.62 -3.08
N LYS A 80 -20.16 4.48 -3.84
CA LYS A 80 -20.67 5.03 -5.11
C LYS A 80 -20.90 3.94 -6.17
N THR A 81 -20.14 2.85 -6.14
CA THR A 81 -20.30 1.73 -7.08
C THR A 81 -21.29 0.65 -6.60
N GLY A 82 -22.04 0.91 -5.52
CA GLY A 82 -23.13 0.04 -5.04
C GLY A 82 -22.76 -0.96 -3.94
N PHE A 83 -21.56 -0.88 -3.38
CA PHE A 83 -21.22 -1.68 -2.20
C PHE A 83 -21.91 -1.13 -0.95
N SER A 84 -22.34 -2.02 -0.07
CA SER A 84 -22.86 -1.61 1.25
C SER A 84 -21.74 -1.02 2.09
N ALA A 85 -22.03 -0.03 2.94
CA ALA A 85 -21.07 0.63 3.79
C ALA A 85 -20.28 -0.36 4.69
N ARG A 86 -20.99 -1.38 5.21
CA ARG A 86 -20.37 -2.44 6.04
C ARG A 86 -19.38 -3.27 5.25
N TYR A 87 -19.74 -3.68 4.04
CA TYR A 87 -18.86 -4.48 3.19
C TYR A 87 -17.64 -3.67 2.71
N ALA A 88 -17.83 -2.40 2.35
CA ALA A 88 -16.75 -1.51 1.95
C ALA A 88 -15.72 -1.32 3.09
N ALA A 89 -16.19 -1.06 4.32
CA ALA A 89 -15.33 -0.92 5.48
C ALA A 89 -14.59 -2.23 5.82
N ALA A 90 -15.28 -3.37 5.76
CA ALA A 90 -14.67 -4.68 5.99
C ALA A 90 -13.61 -5.01 4.94
N THR A 91 -13.87 -4.73 3.66
CA THR A 91 -12.91 -4.94 2.58
C THR A 91 -11.64 -4.11 2.79
N GLU A 92 -11.78 -2.84 3.15
CA GLU A 92 -10.65 -1.97 3.42
C GLU A 92 -9.84 -2.43 4.64
N ALA A 93 -10.50 -2.81 5.72
CA ALA A 93 -9.83 -3.34 6.91
C ALA A 93 -9.03 -4.61 6.60
N CYS A 94 -9.63 -5.56 5.86
CA CYS A 94 -8.95 -6.78 5.44
C CYS A 94 -7.78 -6.48 4.50
N ALA A 95 -7.99 -5.61 3.50
CA ALA A 95 -6.93 -5.24 2.55
C ALA A 95 -5.74 -4.58 3.25
N SER A 96 -6.00 -3.67 4.20
CA SER A 96 -4.96 -3.00 4.97
C SER A 96 -4.21 -3.95 5.91
N THR A 97 -4.92 -4.93 6.50
CA THR A 97 -4.28 -5.98 7.31
C THR A 97 -3.37 -6.85 6.45
N GLY A 98 -3.83 -7.26 5.27
CA GLY A 98 -3.01 -8.00 4.31
C GLY A 98 -1.79 -7.22 3.83
N GLY A 99 -1.91 -5.91 3.66
CA GLY A 99 -0.82 -5.04 3.22
C GLY A 99 0.41 -5.09 4.14
N VAL A 100 0.21 -5.22 5.45
CA VAL A 100 1.31 -5.33 6.42
C VAL A 100 2.04 -6.68 6.34
N LEU A 101 1.40 -7.71 5.77
CA LEU A 101 2.01 -9.02 5.51
C LEU A 101 2.78 -9.04 4.19
N MET A 102 2.55 -8.05 3.31
CA MET A 102 3.12 -8.04 1.97
C MET A 102 4.55 -7.51 1.98
N PRO A 103 5.51 -8.24 1.38
CA PRO A 103 6.86 -7.71 1.14
C PRO A 103 6.83 -6.41 0.30
N PRO A 104 7.85 -5.54 0.38
CA PRO A 104 9.19 -5.80 0.96
C PRO A 104 9.38 -5.35 2.40
N ILE A 105 8.67 -4.32 2.91
CA ILE A 105 8.97 -3.76 4.23
C ILE A 105 8.23 -4.52 5.33
N MET A 106 6.98 -4.93 5.05
CA MET A 106 6.14 -5.61 6.04
C MET A 106 5.93 -4.76 7.30
N GLY A 107 5.42 -5.31 8.38
CA GLY A 107 5.34 -4.64 9.68
C GLY A 107 6.60 -4.86 10.53
N ALA A 108 6.74 -4.09 11.60
CA ALA A 108 7.86 -4.22 12.55
C ALA A 108 8.03 -5.64 13.11
N THR A 109 6.95 -6.41 13.17
CA THR A 109 6.95 -7.81 13.61
C THR A 109 7.85 -8.72 12.77
N ALA A 110 8.00 -8.46 11.48
CA ALA A 110 8.86 -9.24 10.61
C ALA A 110 10.35 -9.10 10.98
N PHE A 111 10.77 -7.91 11.38
CA PHE A 111 12.14 -7.68 11.88
C PHE A 111 12.38 -8.36 13.23
N VAL A 112 11.36 -8.38 14.10
CA VAL A 112 11.42 -9.12 15.38
C VAL A 112 11.55 -10.62 15.13
N ILE A 113 10.77 -11.18 14.20
CA ILE A 113 10.84 -12.60 13.82
C ILE A 113 12.24 -12.93 13.27
N ALA A 114 12.78 -12.10 12.37
CA ALA A 114 14.12 -12.30 11.81
C ALA A 114 15.19 -12.30 12.92
N SER A 115 15.08 -11.40 13.89
CA SER A 115 15.98 -11.32 15.03
C SER A 115 15.87 -12.55 15.94
N TRP A 116 14.67 -13.02 16.24
CA TRP A 116 14.46 -14.20 17.12
C TRP A 116 14.94 -15.49 16.47
N LEU A 117 14.72 -15.64 15.16
CA LEU A 117 15.17 -16.82 14.42
C LEU A 117 16.64 -16.75 14.05
N SER A 118 17.33 -15.63 14.32
CA SER A 118 18.71 -15.36 13.89
C SER A 118 18.90 -15.62 12.39
N ARG A 119 17.89 -15.26 11.58
CA ARG A 119 17.88 -15.43 10.13
C ARG A 119 17.90 -14.07 9.44
N PRO A 120 18.50 -13.97 8.24
CA PRO A 120 18.43 -12.75 7.44
C PRO A 120 16.98 -12.38 7.14
N TYR A 121 16.65 -11.09 7.19
CA TYR A 121 15.31 -10.59 6.89
C TYR A 121 14.79 -11.03 5.52
N VAL A 122 15.67 -11.13 4.53
CA VAL A 122 15.33 -11.57 3.16
C VAL A 122 14.68 -12.96 3.15
N GLU A 123 15.13 -13.88 4.01
CA GLU A 123 14.51 -15.22 4.11
C GLU A 123 13.09 -15.12 4.64
N ILE A 124 12.86 -14.29 5.66
CA ILE A 124 11.51 -14.05 6.22
C ILE A 124 10.62 -13.39 5.17
N MET A 125 11.14 -12.42 4.43
CA MET A 125 10.45 -11.73 3.35
C MET A 125 10.00 -12.71 2.25
N LEU A 126 10.87 -13.60 1.80
CA LEU A 126 10.54 -14.60 0.80
C LEU A 126 9.53 -15.63 1.32
N ALA A 127 9.68 -16.06 2.57
CA ALA A 127 8.72 -16.96 3.21
C ALA A 127 7.32 -16.34 3.34
N ALA A 128 7.24 -15.04 3.63
CA ALA A 128 5.98 -14.31 3.75
C ALA A 128 5.31 -14.02 2.40
N ALA A 129 6.05 -14.04 1.29
CA ALA A 129 5.51 -13.75 -0.04
C ALA A 129 4.38 -14.70 -0.44
N ILE A 130 4.54 -16.00 -0.21
CA ILE A 130 3.53 -17.01 -0.58
C ILE A 130 2.23 -16.81 0.22
N PRO A 131 2.25 -16.77 1.57
CA PRO A 131 1.04 -16.52 2.36
C PRO A 131 0.35 -15.19 2.02
N SER A 132 1.11 -14.12 1.78
CA SER A 132 0.54 -12.83 1.43
C SER A 132 -0.16 -12.84 0.07
N LEU A 133 0.44 -13.47 -0.94
CA LEU A 133 -0.19 -13.64 -2.25
C LEU A 133 -1.47 -14.46 -2.18
N LEU A 134 -1.48 -15.55 -1.42
CA LEU A 134 -2.68 -16.37 -1.20
C LEU A 134 -3.77 -15.58 -0.47
N TYR A 135 -3.40 -14.76 0.52
CA TYR A 135 -4.33 -13.89 1.22
C TYR A 135 -5.02 -12.90 0.27
N PHE A 136 -4.24 -12.18 -0.53
CA PHE A 136 -4.79 -11.23 -1.50
C PHE A 136 -5.59 -11.91 -2.61
N PHE A 137 -5.17 -13.07 -3.06
CA PHE A 137 -5.94 -13.88 -4.01
C PHE A 137 -7.31 -14.27 -3.42
N GLY A 138 -7.34 -14.72 -2.15
CA GLY A 138 -8.60 -15.03 -1.45
C GLY A 138 -9.53 -13.82 -1.37
N LEU A 139 -9.02 -12.66 -0.99
CA LEU A 139 -9.79 -11.41 -0.98
C LEU A 139 -10.32 -11.05 -2.37
N PHE A 140 -9.50 -11.19 -3.40
CA PHE A 140 -9.88 -10.88 -4.77
C PHE A 140 -11.04 -11.77 -5.25
N VAL A 141 -10.96 -13.09 -5.01
CA VAL A 141 -12.01 -14.06 -5.35
C VAL A 141 -13.29 -13.77 -4.57
N GLN A 142 -13.18 -13.48 -3.28
CA GLN A 142 -14.34 -13.17 -2.43
C GLN A 142 -15.08 -11.90 -2.92
N ILE A 143 -14.35 -10.86 -3.28
CA ILE A 143 -14.93 -9.63 -3.83
C ILE A 143 -15.57 -9.88 -5.19
N ASP A 144 -14.93 -10.69 -6.05
CA ASP A 144 -15.48 -11.02 -7.35
C ASP A 144 -16.81 -11.79 -7.20
N ALA A 145 -16.87 -12.77 -6.31
CA ALA A 145 -18.07 -13.53 -6.01
C ALA A 145 -19.20 -12.66 -5.44
N TYR A 146 -18.87 -11.76 -4.51
CA TYR A 146 -19.83 -10.80 -3.96
C TYR A 146 -20.38 -9.86 -5.06
N SER A 147 -19.48 -9.32 -5.88
CA SER A 147 -19.83 -8.39 -6.97
C SER A 147 -20.69 -9.07 -8.03
N ALA A 148 -20.41 -10.35 -8.35
CA ALA A 148 -21.19 -11.15 -9.26
C ALA A 148 -22.63 -11.35 -8.74
N ARG A 149 -22.78 -11.71 -7.46
CA ARG A 149 -24.11 -11.91 -6.83
C ARG A 149 -24.94 -10.63 -6.76
N ARG A 150 -24.31 -9.47 -6.65
CA ARG A 150 -24.96 -8.15 -6.55
C ARG A 150 -25.06 -7.43 -7.90
N GLY A 151 -24.57 -8.00 -8.99
CA GLY A 151 -24.56 -7.37 -10.32
C GLY A 151 -23.72 -6.09 -10.38
N LEU A 152 -22.70 -5.94 -9.50
CA LEU A 152 -21.89 -4.73 -9.43
C LEU A 152 -20.96 -4.68 -10.65
N LYS A 153 -20.99 -3.55 -11.34
CA LYS A 153 -20.15 -3.30 -12.53
C LYS A 153 -18.79 -2.73 -12.15
N GLY A 154 -17.85 -2.76 -13.09
CA GLY A 154 -16.59 -2.08 -12.96
C GLY A 154 -16.72 -0.55 -13.09
N LEU A 155 -15.66 0.18 -12.78
CA LEU A 155 -15.59 1.62 -12.97
C LEU A 155 -15.71 1.97 -14.47
N PRO A 156 -16.42 3.04 -14.85
CA PRO A 156 -16.50 3.53 -16.23
C PRO A 156 -15.12 3.83 -16.80
N LYS A 157 -14.96 3.70 -18.12
CA LYS A 157 -13.68 4.00 -18.79
C LYS A 157 -13.20 5.45 -18.59
N VAL A 158 -14.14 6.38 -18.41
CA VAL A 158 -13.86 7.81 -18.19
C VAL A 158 -13.13 8.06 -16.87
N ASP A 159 -13.41 7.28 -15.85
CA ASP A 159 -12.82 7.44 -14.51
C ASP A 159 -11.50 6.66 -14.32
N ARG A 160 -11.03 5.98 -15.38
CA ARG A 160 -9.80 5.18 -15.34
C ARG A 160 -8.64 5.93 -15.99
N PRO A 161 -7.58 6.24 -15.24
CA PRO A 161 -6.38 6.82 -15.82
C PRO A 161 -5.71 5.83 -16.78
N ALA A 162 -5.03 6.35 -17.80
CA ALA A 162 -4.25 5.51 -18.71
C ALA A 162 -3.04 4.94 -17.97
N VAL A 163 -2.82 3.63 -18.06
CA VAL A 163 -1.70 2.92 -17.40
C VAL A 163 -0.37 3.60 -17.73
N MET A 164 -0.13 3.91 -19.01
CA MET A 164 1.12 4.52 -19.48
C MET A 164 1.36 5.91 -18.88
N GLN A 165 0.30 6.72 -18.77
CA GLN A 165 0.39 8.05 -18.16
C GLN A 165 0.72 7.94 -16.67
N THR A 166 0.01 7.07 -15.95
CA THR A 166 0.24 6.83 -14.53
C THR A 166 1.67 6.33 -14.27
N MET A 167 2.17 5.42 -15.12
CA MET A 167 3.55 4.94 -14.99
C MET A 167 4.59 6.04 -15.26
N ARG A 168 4.36 6.93 -16.23
CA ARG A 168 5.25 8.07 -16.48
C ARG A 168 5.25 9.08 -15.34
N GLU A 169 4.10 9.34 -14.73
CA GLU A 169 3.99 10.26 -13.59
C GLU A 169 4.62 9.68 -12.31
N GLY A 170 4.59 8.35 -12.15
CA GLY A 170 5.04 7.66 -10.94
C GLY A 170 6.30 6.82 -11.08
N TRP A 171 7.08 6.97 -12.17
CA TRP A 171 8.28 6.16 -12.38
C TRP A 171 9.28 6.25 -11.22
N LEU A 172 9.34 7.41 -10.55
CA LEU A 172 10.21 7.64 -9.40
C LEU A 172 9.86 6.70 -8.24
N TYR A 173 8.57 6.50 -7.96
CA TYR A 173 8.13 5.58 -6.88
C TYR A 173 8.48 4.13 -7.20
N ILE A 174 8.37 3.75 -8.47
CA ILE A 174 8.77 2.41 -8.93
C ILE A 174 10.28 2.24 -8.80
N ALA A 175 11.06 3.26 -9.16
CA ALA A 175 12.50 3.26 -9.04
C ALA A 175 12.96 3.17 -7.58
N VAL A 176 12.36 3.96 -6.68
CA VAL A 176 12.64 3.90 -5.23
C VAL A 176 12.28 2.53 -4.66
N PHE A 177 11.15 1.96 -5.04
CA PHE A 177 10.71 0.65 -4.58
C PHE A 177 11.66 -0.46 -5.08
N ALA A 178 12.06 -0.40 -6.35
CA ALA A 178 13.04 -1.32 -6.93
C ALA A 178 14.42 -1.19 -6.27
N LEU A 179 14.88 0.05 -6.01
CA LEU A 179 16.13 0.32 -5.32
C LEU A 179 16.11 -0.24 -3.90
N LEU A 180 15.01 -0.06 -3.17
CA LEU A 180 14.84 -0.58 -1.81
C LEU A 180 14.97 -2.11 -1.80
N ILE A 181 14.23 -2.79 -2.69
CA ILE A 181 14.32 -4.26 -2.82
C ILE A 181 15.75 -4.67 -3.17
N PHE A 182 16.38 -3.97 -4.11
CA PHE A 182 17.75 -4.25 -4.52
C PHE A 182 18.74 -4.10 -3.35
N LEU A 183 18.66 -2.99 -2.59
CA LEU A 183 19.53 -2.76 -1.43
C LEU A 183 19.31 -3.82 -0.34
N MET A 184 18.07 -4.23 -0.08
CA MET A 184 17.78 -5.26 0.90
C MET A 184 18.32 -6.64 0.48
N VAL A 185 18.17 -6.99 -0.79
CA VAL A 185 18.59 -8.32 -1.30
C VAL A 185 20.09 -8.38 -1.56
N ALA A 186 20.68 -7.37 -2.23
CA ALA A 186 22.08 -7.40 -2.67
C ALA A 186 23.06 -7.12 -1.53
N PHE A 187 22.76 -6.14 -0.67
CA PHE A 187 23.70 -5.70 0.37
C PHE A 187 23.37 -6.19 1.77
N ARG A 188 22.21 -6.88 1.95
CA ARG A 188 21.71 -7.29 3.28
C ARG A 188 21.69 -6.15 4.31
N TRP A 189 21.50 -4.92 3.85
CA TRP A 189 21.46 -3.70 4.68
C TRP A 189 20.06 -3.52 5.29
N GLU A 190 19.60 -4.52 6.00
CA GLU A 190 18.23 -4.60 6.54
C GLU A 190 17.90 -3.43 7.47
N LYS A 191 18.90 -2.93 8.21
CA LYS A 191 18.71 -1.84 9.18
C LYS A 191 18.82 -0.44 8.56
N THR A 192 19.53 -0.30 7.46
CA THR A 192 19.89 1.00 6.88
C THR A 192 19.24 1.27 5.52
N ALA A 193 18.81 0.24 4.81
CA ALA A 193 18.17 0.36 3.51
C ALA A 193 17.00 1.37 3.47
N PRO A 194 16.08 1.42 4.45
CA PRO A 194 15.00 2.41 4.47
C PRO A 194 15.48 3.85 4.54
N PHE A 195 16.64 4.11 5.17
CA PHE A 195 17.20 5.46 5.29
C PHE A 195 17.86 5.96 4.01
N TYR A 196 18.32 5.05 3.14
CA TYR A 196 18.93 5.40 1.85
C TYR A 196 17.91 5.47 0.71
N ALA A 197 16.71 4.94 0.89
CA ALA A 197 15.66 4.92 -0.12
C ALA A 197 14.69 6.11 -0.02
N VAL A 198 14.76 6.90 1.05
CA VAL A 198 14.00 8.13 1.29
C VAL A 198 14.82 9.34 0.93
#